data_a01d95f1540b23a0bf7844eab9d77905
#
_entry.id   a01d95f1540b23a0bf7844eab9d77905
#
_cell.length_a   1.000
_cell.length_b   1.000
_cell.length_c   1.000
_cell.angle_alpha   90.00
_cell.angle_beta   90.00
_cell.angle_gamma   90.00
#
_symmetry.space_group_name_H-M   'P 1'
#
loop_
_entity.id
_entity.type
_entity.pdbx_description
1 polymer ?
#
loop_
_entity_poly.entity_id
_entity_poly.type
_entity_poly.pdbx_seq_one_letter_code
_entity_poly.pdbx_strand_id
1 'polypeptide(L)'
;MAEKETEKIEDKEESKKVQEESDEEKKEDKKEVKKRIKQERLGILNIYTTFNNTIMNLTDMSGKSLAKYSGGQSTKQDRLKANPTIAMFIAQKIAEEARDNGITGFYVK
;
A
#
# COMPACT_ATOMS: atom_id res chain seq x y z
N MET A 1 51.38 -16.62 -18.89
CA MET A 1 49.97 -16.61 -19.32
C MET A 1 49.00 -17.22 -18.27
N ALA A 2 49.42 -18.16 -17.44
CA ALA A 2 48.57 -18.74 -16.37
C ALA A 2 48.28 -17.78 -15.20
N GLU A 3 49.12 -16.83 -14.89
CA GLU A 3 48.97 -15.86 -13.83
C GLU A 3 47.86 -14.82 -14.13
N LYS A 4 47.62 -14.44 -15.38
CA LYS A 4 46.55 -13.50 -15.77
C LYS A 4 45.17 -14.12 -15.74
N GLU A 5 45.04 -15.43 -15.91
CA GLU A 5 43.76 -16.13 -15.80
C GLU A 5 43.32 -16.34 -14.34
N THR A 6 44.27 -16.56 -13.40
CA THR A 6 44.03 -16.67 -11.98
C THR A 6 43.59 -15.35 -11.36
N GLU A 7 44.15 -14.21 -11.71
CA GLU A 7 43.73 -12.89 -11.26
C GLU A 7 42.31 -12.54 -11.71
N LYS A 8 41.92 -12.90 -12.92
CA LYS A 8 40.56 -12.68 -13.43
C LYS A 8 39.47 -13.54 -12.71
N ILE A 9 39.84 -14.72 -12.25
CA ILE A 9 38.97 -15.64 -11.52
C ILE A 9 38.78 -15.15 -10.07
N GLU A 10 39.83 -14.65 -9.40
CA GLU A 10 39.77 -14.07 -8.07
C GLU A 10 38.90 -12.80 -8.04
N ASP A 11 39.04 -11.90 -9.01
CA ASP A 11 38.22 -10.68 -9.12
C ASP A 11 36.72 -11.02 -9.36
N LYS A 12 36.41 -12.07 -10.09
CA LYS A 12 35.02 -12.53 -10.29
C LYS A 12 34.42 -13.16 -9.06
N GLU A 13 35.18 -13.86 -8.26
CA GLU A 13 34.72 -14.45 -7.00
C GLU A 13 34.49 -13.38 -5.93
N GLU A 14 35.34 -12.38 -5.81
CA GLU A 14 35.16 -11.23 -4.92
C GLU A 14 33.92 -10.41 -5.30
N SER A 15 33.69 -10.14 -6.58
CA SER A 15 32.51 -9.42 -7.03
C SER A 15 31.20 -10.19 -6.82
N LYS A 16 31.22 -11.52 -6.91
CA LYS A 16 30.07 -12.36 -6.57
C LYS A 16 29.76 -12.35 -5.07
N LYS A 17 30.77 -12.45 -4.21
CA LYS A 17 30.60 -12.39 -2.76
C LYS A 17 30.03 -11.03 -2.31
N VAL A 18 30.51 -9.93 -2.87
CA VAL A 18 29.99 -8.59 -2.58
C VAL A 18 28.54 -8.44 -3.03
N GLN A 19 28.14 -9.02 -4.16
CA GLN A 19 26.75 -9.02 -4.62
C GLN A 19 25.83 -9.87 -3.75
N GLU A 20 26.27 -11.02 -3.28
CA GLU A 20 25.51 -11.88 -2.37
C GLU A 20 25.30 -11.19 -1.00
N GLU A 21 26.32 -10.57 -0.43
CA GLU A 21 26.21 -9.80 0.81
C GLU A 21 25.24 -8.61 0.67
N SER A 22 25.29 -7.87 -0.43
CA SER A 22 24.37 -6.77 -0.67
C SER A 22 22.94 -7.20 -0.89
N ASP A 23 22.71 -8.36 -1.49
CA ASP A 23 21.39 -8.96 -1.67
C ASP A 23 20.81 -9.48 -0.32
N GLU A 24 21.63 -10.02 0.57
CA GLU A 24 21.23 -10.41 1.91
C GLU A 24 20.85 -9.21 2.79
N GLU A 25 21.63 -8.14 2.77
CA GLU A 25 21.32 -6.87 3.45
C GLU A 25 19.99 -6.29 2.95
N LYS A 26 19.75 -6.27 1.65
CA LYS A 26 18.47 -5.83 1.07
C LYS A 26 17.30 -6.71 1.48
N LYS A 27 17.51 -8.01 1.65
CA LYS A 27 16.47 -8.92 2.13
C LYS A 27 16.16 -8.72 3.61
N GLU A 28 17.16 -8.44 4.43
CA GLU A 28 16.99 -8.13 5.84
C GLU A 28 16.28 -6.80 6.03
N ASP A 29 16.65 -5.76 5.30
CA ASP A 29 15.98 -4.46 5.30
C ASP A 29 14.51 -4.59 4.87
N LYS A 30 14.21 -5.39 3.85
CA LYS A 30 12.85 -5.69 3.44
C LYS A 30 12.05 -6.47 4.50
N LYS A 31 12.69 -7.35 5.24
CA LYS A 31 12.05 -8.09 6.35
C LYS A 31 11.78 -7.18 7.53
N GLU A 32 12.68 -6.27 7.86
CA GLU A 32 12.48 -5.28 8.92
C GLU A 32 11.39 -4.27 8.55
N VAL A 33 11.37 -3.78 7.32
CA VAL A 33 10.30 -2.92 6.80
C VAL A 33 8.95 -3.65 6.83
N LYS A 34 8.92 -4.93 6.45
CA LYS A 34 7.71 -5.76 6.59
C LYS A 34 7.29 -6.00 8.03
N LYS A 35 8.23 -6.13 8.97
CA LYS A 35 7.92 -6.22 10.40
C LYS A 35 7.37 -4.91 10.96
N ARG A 36 7.89 -3.76 10.52
CA ARG A 36 7.36 -2.45 10.90
C ARG A 36 5.96 -2.18 10.35
N ILE A 37 5.67 -2.70 9.16
CA ILE A 37 4.35 -2.63 8.53
C ILE A 37 3.33 -3.54 9.23
N LYS A 38 3.78 -4.55 9.97
CA LYS A 38 2.93 -5.44 10.77
C LYS A 38 2.43 -4.85 12.11
N GLN A 39 2.78 -3.61 12.44
CA GLN A 39 2.09 -2.91 13.52
C GLN A 39 0.63 -2.70 13.09
N GLU A 40 -0.28 -3.25 13.84
CA GLU A 40 -1.71 -3.08 13.60
C GLU A 40 -2.06 -1.59 13.67
N ARG A 41 -2.29 -1.01 12.51
CA ARG A 41 -2.85 0.34 12.42
C ARG A 41 -4.32 0.21 12.13
N LEU A 42 -5.12 0.63 13.08
CA LEU A 42 -6.57 0.67 12.95
C LEU A 42 -7.00 2.03 12.42
N GLY A 43 -8.01 2.02 11.59
CA GLY A 43 -8.64 3.21 11.08
C GLY A 43 -10.16 3.18 11.29
N ILE A 44 -10.80 4.27 11.00
CA ILE A 44 -12.26 4.39 11.04
C ILE A 44 -12.72 4.70 9.61
N LEU A 45 -13.58 3.85 9.08
CA LEU A 45 -14.24 4.08 7.80
C LEU A 45 -15.64 4.62 8.08
N ASN A 46 -15.86 5.89 7.79
CA ASN A 46 -17.16 6.52 7.88
C ASN A 46 -17.86 6.41 6.51
N ILE A 47 -19.02 5.78 6.50
CA ILE A 47 -19.84 5.64 5.30
C ILE A 47 -21.11 6.47 5.49
N TYR A 48 -21.32 7.43 4.60
CA TYR A 48 -22.49 8.25 4.55
C TYR A 48 -23.23 8.03 3.23
N THR A 49 -24.42 7.53 3.30
CA THR A 49 -25.26 7.22 2.13
C THR A 49 -26.57 8.01 2.19
N THR A 50 -26.92 8.57 1.06
CA THR A 50 -28.22 9.18 0.81
C THR A 50 -28.85 8.57 -0.44
N PHE A 51 -30.09 8.91 -0.74
CA PHE A 51 -30.71 8.46 -1.99
C PHE A 51 -29.99 8.98 -3.25
N ASN A 52 -29.23 10.04 -3.12
CA ASN A 52 -28.57 10.71 -4.26
C ASN A 52 -27.05 10.58 -4.28
N ASN A 53 -26.43 10.14 -3.20
CA ASN A 53 -24.98 10.09 -3.14
C ASN A 53 -24.47 9.11 -2.09
N THR A 54 -23.23 8.65 -2.27
CA THR A 54 -22.48 7.85 -1.30
C THR A 54 -21.13 8.52 -1.06
N ILE A 55 -20.79 8.74 0.20
CA ILE A 55 -19.51 9.31 0.61
C ILE A 55 -18.84 8.35 1.59
N MET A 56 -17.57 8.05 1.34
CA MET A 56 -16.74 7.27 2.25
C MET A 56 -15.51 8.06 2.67
N ASN A 57 -15.26 8.11 3.95
CA ASN A 57 -14.11 8.81 4.52
C ASN A 57 -13.32 7.86 5.43
N LEU A 58 -12.05 7.67 5.10
CA LEU A 58 -11.12 6.89 5.90
C LEU A 58 -10.33 7.83 6.80
N THR A 59 -10.42 7.60 8.11
CA THR A 59 -9.68 8.35 9.11
C THR A 59 -8.81 7.41 9.96
N ASP A 60 -7.80 7.95 10.60
CA ASP A 60 -7.10 7.22 11.65
C ASP A 60 -7.87 7.28 12.99
N MET A 61 -7.34 6.65 14.04
CA MET A 61 -7.98 6.65 15.36
C MET A 61 -8.01 8.03 16.02
N SER A 62 -7.17 8.96 15.59
CA SER A 62 -7.17 10.35 16.08
C SER A 62 -8.20 11.23 15.39
N GLY A 63 -8.83 10.76 14.33
CA GLY A 63 -9.81 11.50 13.54
C GLY A 63 -9.24 12.24 12.35
N LYS A 64 -7.94 12.09 12.06
CA LYS A 64 -7.32 12.67 10.88
C LYS A 64 -7.79 11.95 9.61
N SER A 65 -8.36 12.69 8.66
CA SER A 65 -8.78 12.13 7.37
C SER A 65 -7.58 11.73 6.52
N LEU A 66 -7.54 10.48 6.10
CA LEU A 66 -6.49 9.93 5.23
C LEU A 66 -6.93 9.88 3.78
N ALA A 67 -8.17 9.48 3.54
CA ALA A 67 -8.75 9.42 2.21
C ALA A 67 -10.25 9.68 2.27
N LYS A 68 -10.75 10.36 1.26
CA LYS A 68 -12.18 10.66 1.12
C LYS A 68 -12.57 10.50 -0.35
N TYR A 69 -13.57 9.69 -0.58
CA TYR A 69 -14.14 9.49 -1.90
C TYR A 69 -15.66 9.60 -1.88
N SER A 70 -16.21 10.11 -2.96
CA SER A 70 -17.66 10.24 -3.14
C SER A 70 -18.12 9.67 -4.48
N GLY A 71 -19.40 9.38 -4.60
CA GLY A 71 -20.00 8.91 -5.84
C GLY A 71 -19.78 9.87 -7.01
N GLY A 72 -19.76 11.18 -6.74
CA GLY A 72 -19.49 12.18 -7.75
C GLY A 72 -18.08 12.17 -8.34
N GLN A 73 -17.12 11.58 -7.64
CA GLN A 73 -15.75 11.38 -8.14
C GLN A 73 -15.61 10.15 -9.05
N SER A 74 -16.46 9.16 -8.85
CA SER A 74 -16.43 7.91 -9.62
C SER A 74 -17.30 7.93 -10.85
N THR A 75 -18.35 8.75 -10.87
CA THR A 75 -19.24 8.90 -12.02
C THR A 75 -19.58 10.36 -12.27
N LYS A 76 -19.75 10.71 -13.54
CA LYS A 76 -20.23 12.03 -13.97
C LYS A 76 -21.76 12.12 -14.02
N GLN A 77 -22.47 11.00 -13.95
CA GLN A 77 -23.92 10.97 -14.02
C GLN A 77 -24.52 11.08 -12.61
N ASP A 78 -25.28 12.13 -12.38
CA ASP A 78 -25.85 12.44 -11.06
C ASP A 78 -26.76 11.35 -10.52
N ARG A 79 -27.53 10.70 -11.38
CA ARG A 79 -28.45 9.61 -10.98
C ARG A 79 -27.73 8.32 -10.53
N LEU A 80 -26.44 8.14 -10.87
CA LEU A 80 -25.67 6.94 -10.56
C LEU A 80 -24.80 7.08 -9.30
N LYS A 81 -24.72 8.26 -8.69
CA LYS A 81 -23.90 8.52 -7.50
C LYS A 81 -24.25 7.63 -6.31
N ALA A 82 -25.51 7.25 -6.15
CA ALA A 82 -26.00 6.39 -5.07
C ALA A 82 -26.07 4.90 -5.47
N ASN A 83 -25.63 4.55 -6.67
CA ASN A 83 -25.67 3.15 -7.14
C ASN A 83 -24.70 2.28 -6.34
N PRO A 84 -25.09 1.07 -5.90
CA PRO A 84 -24.21 0.12 -5.22
C PRO A 84 -22.93 -0.19 -5.99
N THR A 85 -22.96 -0.25 -7.32
CA THR A 85 -21.79 -0.46 -8.16
C THR A 85 -20.75 0.65 -8.00
N ILE A 86 -21.20 1.89 -7.93
CA ILE A 86 -20.34 3.05 -7.70
C ILE A 86 -19.75 3.01 -6.28
N ALA A 87 -20.52 2.58 -5.29
CA ALA A 87 -20.04 2.36 -3.93
C ALA A 87 -18.92 1.30 -3.88
N MET A 88 -19.00 0.25 -4.68
CA MET A 88 -17.94 -0.76 -4.81
C MET A 88 -16.64 -0.16 -5.38
N PHE A 89 -16.73 0.68 -6.39
CA PHE A 89 -15.55 1.37 -6.95
C PHE A 89 -14.90 2.32 -5.93
N ILE A 90 -15.70 3.05 -5.18
CA ILE A 90 -15.22 3.92 -4.11
C ILE A 90 -14.51 3.09 -3.02
N ALA A 91 -15.10 1.97 -2.62
CA ALA A 91 -14.53 1.08 -1.61
C ALA A 91 -13.19 0.48 -2.07
N GLN A 92 -13.05 0.13 -3.34
CA GLN A 92 -11.79 -0.34 -3.90
C GLN A 92 -10.70 0.72 -3.82
N LYS A 93 -10.99 1.96 -4.18
CA LYS A 93 -10.05 3.08 -4.07
C LYS A 93 -9.63 3.33 -2.64
N ILE A 94 -10.56 3.29 -1.70
CA ILE A 94 -10.26 3.44 -0.27
C ILE A 94 -9.40 2.28 0.24
N ALA A 95 -9.66 1.07 -0.21
CA ALA A 95 -8.84 -0.09 0.16
C ALA A 95 -7.39 0.05 -0.32
N GLU A 96 -7.17 0.56 -1.52
CA GLU A 96 -5.84 0.85 -2.04
C GLU A 96 -5.12 1.92 -1.20
N GLU A 97 -5.79 3.03 -0.92
CA GLU A 97 -5.25 4.10 -0.05
C GLU A 97 -4.96 3.60 1.36
N ALA A 98 -5.80 2.75 1.91
CA ALA A 98 -5.59 2.14 3.21
C ALA A 98 -4.34 1.25 3.24
N ARG A 99 -4.11 0.48 2.20
CA ARG A 99 -2.89 -0.34 2.06
C ARG A 99 -1.64 0.53 1.96
N ASP A 100 -1.70 1.62 1.20
CA ASP A 100 -0.60 2.57 1.05
C ASP A 100 -0.26 3.28 2.37
N ASN A 101 -1.27 3.56 3.19
CA ASN A 101 -1.10 4.13 4.53
C ASN A 101 -0.78 3.10 5.62
N GLY A 102 -0.72 1.82 5.28
CA GLY A 102 -0.40 0.74 6.21
C GLY A 102 -1.49 0.41 7.21
N ILE A 103 -2.75 0.72 6.91
CA ILE A 103 -3.90 0.37 7.74
C ILE A 103 -4.26 -1.09 7.55
N THR A 104 -4.35 -1.84 8.63
CA THR A 104 -4.61 -3.28 8.63
C THR A 104 -6.06 -3.62 8.96
N GLY A 105 -6.79 -2.74 9.61
CA GLY A 105 -8.19 -2.95 9.94
C GLY A 105 -8.96 -1.65 10.11
N PHE A 106 -10.29 -1.74 10.02
CA PHE A 106 -11.18 -0.59 10.20
C PHE A 106 -12.32 -0.88 11.17
N TYR A 107 -12.75 0.17 11.85
CA TYR A 107 -14.10 0.24 12.40
C TYR A 107 -15.01 0.92 11.38
N VAL A 108 -16.07 0.27 10.98
CA VAL A 108 -17.05 0.80 10.03
C VAL A 108 -18.18 1.51 10.79
N LYS A 109 -18.44 2.73 10.40
CA LYS A 109 -19.55 3.54 10.93
C LYS A 109 -20.54 3.93 9.86
#